data_5f56cd7a31037afa060f400aa0fe8232
#
_entry.id   5f56cd7a31037afa060f400aa0fe8232
#
_cell.length_a   1.000
_cell.length_b   1.000
_cell.length_c   1.000
_cell.angle_alpha   90.00
_cell.angle_beta   90.00
_cell.angle_gamma   90.00
#
_symmetry.space_group_name_H-M   'P 1'
#
loop_
_entity.id
_entity.type
_entity.pdbx_description
1 polymer ?
#
loop_
_entity_poly.entity_id
_entity_poly.type
_entity_poly.pdbx_seq_one_letter_code
_entity_poly.pdbx_strand_id
1 'polypeptide(L)'
;MKQIIFNIILLSSCLSAYSQTQEQKDSVKKVELNEFVVSGNKFEERKKNVTQRIEVVSSQEMAKMNAQTTADVLTNTGQVFVQKSQQGGGSPVIRGFEAARIQLNVDGIRMNNAIYRTGHLQNIVTMDNNSLERLEVLYGPASTIHGSDALGGVILLKTRDPKHGKTKKMELTGTNALLRYSTINQEKTANVGVTFGNKNFASLTNLTFSNFGDMVQGKNGVDSIMDLWKKKFVVERISGVDTLVPNSDPFKQVSSGYSQFDLLQKFSIRSSQKIRHMIN
;
A
#
# COMPACT_ATOMS: atom_id res chain seq x y z
N MET A 1 8.00 -30.26 -34.92
CA MET A 1 7.04 -29.14 -34.73
C MET A 1 5.59 -29.60 -34.57
N LYS A 2 5.06 -30.46 -35.42
CA LYS A 2 3.64 -30.93 -35.33
C LYS A 2 3.30 -31.63 -33.99
N GLN A 3 4.20 -32.46 -33.45
CA GLN A 3 4.00 -33.14 -32.16
C GLN A 3 4.04 -32.22 -30.95
N ILE A 4 4.83 -31.15 -30.99
CA ILE A 4 4.90 -30.15 -29.90
C ILE A 4 3.61 -29.33 -29.85
N ILE A 5 3.07 -28.96 -31.01
CA ILE A 5 1.80 -28.21 -31.11
C ILE A 5 0.63 -29.09 -30.63
N PHE A 6 0.63 -30.39 -30.97
CA PHE A 6 -0.40 -31.34 -30.52
C PHE A 6 -0.39 -31.53 -29.00
N ASN A 7 0.79 -31.62 -28.37
CA ASN A 7 0.92 -31.73 -26.92
C ASN A 7 0.52 -30.42 -26.18
N ILE A 8 0.75 -29.26 -26.77
CA ILE A 8 0.32 -27.96 -26.20
C ILE A 8 -1.20 -27.84 -26.25
N ILE A 9 -1.83 -28.28 -27.33
CA ILE A 9 -3.30 -28.30 -27.48
C ILE A 9 -3.94 -29.30 -26.50
N LEU A 10 -3.31 -30.45 -26.28
CA LEU A 10 -3.79 -31.43 -25.30
C LEU A 10 -3.67 -30.94 -23.84
N LEU A 11 -2.61 -30.21 -23.52
CA LEU A 11 -2.43 -29.59 -22.19
C LEU A 11 -3.44 -28.46 -21.95
N SER A 12 -3.78 -27.68 -22.98
CA SER A 12 -4.79 -26.64 -22.95
C SER A 12 -6.21 -27.17 -22.72
N SER A 13 -6.54 -28.33 -23.28
CA SER A 13 -7.87 -28.95 -23.09
C SER A 13 -8.06 -29.55 -21.69
N CYS A 14 -7.00 -30.01 -21.02
CA CYS A 14 -7.07 -30.46 -19.62
C CYS A 14 -7.30 -29.33 -18.60
N LEU A 15 -6.83 -28.12 -18.88
CA LEU A 15 -7.07 -26.96 -18.02
C LEU A 15 -8.52 -26.44 -18.10
N SER A 16 -9.20 -26.67 -19.21
CA SER A 16 -10.61 -26.27 -19.41
C SER A 16 -11.62 -27.17 -18.69
N ALA A 17 -11.25 -28.40 -18.35
CA ALA A 17 -12.15 -29.39 -17.73
C ALA A 17 -12.35 -29.17 -16.22
N TYR A 18 -11.50 -28.36 -15.57
CA TYR A 18 -11.63 -28.03 -14.13
C TYR A 18 -12.50 -26.81 -13.81
N SER A 19 -13.05 -26.15 -14.84
CA SER A 19 -13.84 -24.91 -14.68
C SER A 19 -15.36 -25.12 -14.66
N GLN A 20 -15.86 -26.32 -14.58
CA GLN A 20 -17.31 -26.58 -14.49
C GLN A 20 -17.58 -27.38 -13.23
N THR A 21 -18.14 -26.75 -12.24
CA THR A 21 -19.19 -27.21 -11.32
C THR A 21 -19.01 -26.52 -9.97
N GLN A 22 -19.81 -25.51 -9.70
CA GLN A 22 -20.76 -25.47 -8.59
C GLN A 22 -21.58 -24.19 -8.68
N GLU A 23 -22.78 -24.28 -9.26
CA GLU A 23 -23.87 -23.39 -8.84
C GLU A 23 -24.22 -23.74 -7.41
N GLN A 24 -23.50 -23.15 -6.47
CA GLN A 24 -23.95 -23.08 -5.10
C GLN A 24 -24.92 -21.91 -5.01
N LYS A 25 -26.19 -22.19 -4.88
CA LYS A 25 -27.20 -21.24 -4.43
C LYS A 25 -26.80 -20.73 -3.04
N ASP A 26 -25.83 -19.85 -2.98
CA ASP A 26 -25.58 -19.05 -1.80
C ASP A 26 -26.69 -18.02 -1.71
N SER A 27 -27.65 -18.30 -0.87
CA SER A 27 -28.43 -17.25 -0.23
C SER A 27 -27.43 -16.44 0.59
N VAL A 28 -26.83 -15.44 -0.04
CA VAL A 28 -25.91 -14.52 0.61
C VAL A 28 -26.73 -13.79 1.67
N LYS A 29 -26.68 -14.35 2.89
CA LYS A 29 -27.10 -13.62 4.08
C LYS A 29 -26.21 -12.39 4.09
N LYS A 30 -26.73 -11.22 3.70
CA LYS A 30 -26.05 -9.94 3.86
C LYS A 30 -25.81 -9.74 5.34
N VAL A 31 -24.71 -10.29 5.85
CA VAL A 31 -24.19 -9.91 7.15
C VAL A 31 -23.55 -8.55 6.91
N GLU A 32 -24.21 -7.49 7.34
CA GLU A 32 -23.54 -6.21 7.50
C GLU A 32 -22.44 -6.43 8.54
N LEU A 33 -21.23 -6.69 8.07
CA LEU A 33 -20.05 -6.69 8.89
C LEU A 33 -19.90 -5.26 9.39
N ASN A 34 -20.28 -5.05 10.66
CA ASN A 34 -20.05 -3.79 11.34
C ASN A 34 -18.54 -3.52 11.27
N GLU A 35 -18.18 -2.52 10.51
CA GLU A 35 -16.80 -2.11 10.29
C GLU A 35 -16.21 -1.62 11.63
N PHE A 36 -15.13 -2.26 12.08
CA PHE A 36 -14.41 -1.84 13.27
C PHE A 36 -13.29 -0.88 12.87
N VAL A 37 -13.08 0.14 13.65
CA VAL A 37 -12.01 1.13 13.46
C VAL A 37 -11.18 1.27 14.73
N VAL A 38 -9.88 1.53 14.56
CA VAL A 38 -8.97 1.86 15.67
C VAL A 38 -8.72 3.36 15.63
N SER A 39 -9.52 4.15 16.26
CA SER A 39 -9.40 5.60 16.09
C SER A 39 -9.68 6.42 17.33
N GLY A 40 -10.91 6.53 17.73
CA GLY A 40 -11.36 7.50 18.71
C GLY A 40 -10.64 7.39 20.05
N ASN A 41 -10.64 6.21 20.65
CA ASN A 41 -10.18 5.96 22.02
C ASN A 41 -8.93 5.07 22.09
N LYS A 42 -8.20 4.87 20.99
CA LYS A 42 -7.11 3.88 20.86
C LYS A 42 -7.56 2.43 21.04
N PHE A 43 -8.86 2.18 21.03
CA PHE A 43 -9.48 0.86 21.05
C PHE A 43 -10.29 0.64 19.78
N GLU A 44 -10.48 -0.63 19.40
CA GLU A 44 -11.32 -0.97 18.26
C GLU A 44 -12.80 -0.73 18.60
N GLU A 45 -13.42 0.16 17.85
CA GLU A 45 -14.83 0.52 17.97
C GLU A 45 -15.57 0.34 16.65
N ARG A 46 -16.90 0.27 16.71
CA ARG A 46 -17.73 0.30 15.51
C ARG A 46 -17.72 1.71 14.93
N LYS A 47 -17.49 1.84 13.62
CA LYS A 47 -17.48 3.12 12.90
C LYS A 47 -18.67 4.02 13.26
N LYS A 48 -19.86 3.44 13.42
CA LYS A 48 -21.09 4.17 13.81
C LYS A 48 -21.05 4.84 15.19
N ASN A 49 -20.16 4.40 16.08
CA ASN A 49 -20.02 4.95 17.43
C ASN A 49 -19.00 6.09 17.49
N VAL A 50 -18.23 6.28 16.44
CA VAL A 50 -17.21 7.32 16.37
C VAL A 50 -17.86 8.61 15.90
N THR A 51 -17.74 9.68 16.69
CA THR A 51 -18.35 10.99 16.40
C THR A 51 -17.64 11.74 15.26
N GLN A 52 -16.35 11.46 15.07
CA GLN A 52 -15.57 12.06 14.01
C GLN A 52 -15.80 11.33 12.68
N ARG A 53 -15.66 12.08 11.58
CA ARG A 53 -15.74 11.47 10.25
C ARG A 53 -14.53 10.58 10.02
N ILE A 54 -14.77 9.29 9.79
CA ILE A 54 -13.74 8.29 9.47
C ILE A 54 -14.04 7.65 8.13
N GLU A 55 -13.02 7.55 7.33
CA GLU A 55 -13.01 6.74 6.12
C GLU A 55 -12.11 5.53 6.35
N VAL A 56 -12.59 4.37 5.97
CA VAL A 56 -11.86 3.11 6.12
C VAL A 56 -11.74 2.48 4.74
N VAL A 57 -10.52 2.12 4.40
CA VAL A 57 -10.20 1.41 3.16
C VAL A 57 -9.66 0.04 3.54
N SER A 58 -10.41 -1.00 3.25
CA SER A 58 -10.01 -2.38 3.52
C SER A 58 -8.96 -2.89 2.52
N SER A 59 -8.26 -3.97 2.89
CA SER A 59 -7.31 -4.61 1.96
C SER A 59 -7.95 -5.07 0.65
N GLN A 60 -9.23 -5.44 0.68
CA GLN A 60 -9.97 -5.81 -0.52
C GLN A 60 -10.25 -4.60 -1.43
N GLU A 61 -10.59 -3.46 -0.85
CA GLU A 61 -10.77 -2.20 -1.60
C GLU A 61 -9.45 -1.70 -2.16
N MET A 62 -8.37 -1.74 -1.38
CA MET A 62 -7.02 -1.41 -1.87
C MET A 62 -6.61 -2.29 -3.05
N ALA A 63 -6.89 -3.59 -2.99
CA ALA A 63 -6.63 -4.50 -4.09
C ALA A 63 -7.44 -4.16 -5.35
N LYS A 64 -8.72 -3.77 -5.20
CA LYS A 64 -9.56 -3.33 -6.33
C LYS A 64 -9.07 -2.02 -6.96
N MET A 65 -8.54 -1.10 -6.17
CA MET A 65 -7.96 0.16 -6.64
C MET A 65 -6.70 -0.08 -7.48
N ASN A 66 -6.04 -1.22 -7.31
CA ASN A 66 -4.77 -1.57 -7.97
C ASN A 66 -3.71 -0.45 -7.85
N ALA A 67 -3.70 0.22 -6.72
CA ALA A 67 -2.80 1.35 -6.45
C ALA A 67 -1.34 0.88 -6.32
N GLN A 68 -0.41 1.63 -6.92
CA GLN A 68 1.01 1.28 -6.90
C GLN A 68 1.63 1.51 -5.52
N THR A 69 1.21 2.57 -4.83
CA THR A 69 1.73 2.97 -3.52
C THR A 69 0.59 3.29 -2.55
N THR A 70 0.89 3.31 -1.26
CA THR A 70 -0.06 3.76 -0.23
C THR A 70 -0.50 5.22 -0.45
N ALA A 71 0.35 6.05 -1.05
CA ALA A 71 0.01 7.41 -1.46
C ALA A 71 -1.11 7.44 -2.51
N ASP A 72 -1.08 6.50 -3.46
CA ASP A 72 -2.12 6.38 -4.50
C ASP A 72 -3.43 5.85 -3.91
N VAL A 73 -3.37 4.94 -2.93
CA VAL A 73 -4.55 4.50 -2.19
C VAL A 73 -5.25 5.71 -1.56
N LEU A 74 -4.51 6.57 -0.86
CA LEU A 74 -5.06 7.78 -0.24
C LEU A 74 -5.68 8.73 -1.26
N THR A 75 -5.00 8.97 -2.37
CA THR A 75 -5.51 9.83 -3.46
C THR A 75 -6.83 9.28 -4.02
N ASN A 76 -6.91 7.96 -4.19
CA ASN A 76 -8.09 7.30 -4.74
C ASN A 76 -9.31 7.34 -3.80
N THR A 77 -9.14 7.68 -2.52
CA THR A 77 -10.28 7.96 -1.63
C THR A 77 -11.04 9.23 -2.04
N GLY A 78 -10.40 10.11 -2.82
CA GLY A 78 -10.97 11.37 -3.29
C GLY A 78 -11.06 12.48 -2.24
N GLN A 79 -10.64 12.23 -1.01
CA GLN A 79 -10.75 13.19 0.11
C GLN A 79 -9.41 13.59 0.70
N VAL A 80 -8.36 12.87 0.36
CA VAL A 80 -6.98 13.18 0.73
C VAL A 80 -6.23 13.57 -0.54
N PHE A 81 -5.76 14.80 -0.59
CA PHE A 81 -4.82 15.19 -1.62
C PHE A 81 -3.43 14.69 -1.22
N VAL A 82 -2.67 14.11 -2.15
CA VAL A 82 -1.29 13.72 -1.89
C VAL A 82 -0.37 14.54 -2.79
N GLN A 83 0.42 15.38 -2.17
CA GLN A 83 1.44 16.14 -2.88
C GLN A 83 2.62 15.22 -3.19
N LYS A 84 2.89 15.03 -4.46
CA LYS A 84 4.02 14.26 -4.98
C LYS A 84 4.98 15.18 -5.71
N SER A 85 6.20 15.35 -5.18
CA SER A 85 7.29 16.05 -5.86
C SER A 85 8.06 15.13 -6.79
N GLN A 86 7.98 13.83 -6.56
CA GLN A 86 8.64 12.77 -7.33
C GLN A 86 7.81 11.48 -7.25
N GLN A 87 8.13 10.51 -8.09
CA GLN A 87 7.39 9.24 -8.16
C GLN A 87 7.40 8.48 -6.83
N GLY A 88 8.56 8.38 -6.17
CA GLY A 88 8.73 7.72 -4.88
C GLY A 88 8.32 8.56 -3.68
N GLY A 89 7.52 9.61 -3.87
CA GLY A 89 7.16 10.52 -2.81
C GLY A 89 5.65 10.71 -2.64
N GLY A 90 5.24 11.09 -1.43
CA GLY A 90 3.85 11.40 -1.17
C GLY A 90 3.63 12.01 0.20
N SER A 91 3.24 13.29 0.24
CA SER A 91 2.87 14.00 1.45
C SER A 91 1.35 14.19 1.47
N PRO A 92 0.63 13.54 2.40
CA PRO A 92 -0.82 13.67 2.46
C PRO A 92 -1.21 15.06 2.95
N VAL A 93 -2.28 15.60 2.34
CA VAL A 93 -2.91 16.87 2.71
C VAL A 93 -4.38 16.61 2.97
N ILE A 94 -4.85 16.96 4.16
CA ILE A 94 -6.24 16.82 4.58
C ILE A 94 -6.81 18.19 4.87
N ARG A 95 -7.80 18.65 4.07
CA ARG A 95 -8.46 19.94 4.25
C ARG A 95 -7.50 21.13 4.37
N GLY A 96 -6.41 21.13 3.62
CA GLY A 96 -5.37 22.17 3.65
C GLY A 96 -4.33 22.02 4.75
N PHE A 97 -4.49 21.07 5.66
CA PHE A 97 -3.43 20.73 6.61
C PHE A 97 -2.44 19.75 5.99
N GLU A 98 -1.15 19.98 6.24
CA GLU A 98 -0.05 19.18 5.69
C GLU A 98 1.09 18.97 6.68
N ALA A 99 2.05 18.15 6.33
CA ALA A 99 3.29 17.90 7.08
C ALA A 99 3.04 17.54 8.56
N ALA A 100 3.60 18.31 9.48
CA ALA A 100 3.51 18.07 10.92
C ALA A 100 2.09 18.25 11.51
N ARG A 101 1.10 18.63 10.72
CA ARG A 101 -0.29 18.82 11.17
C ARG A 101 -1.19 17.63 10.85
N ILE A 102 -0.66 16.64 10.14
CA ILE A 102 -1.31 15.35 9.90
C ILE A 102 -0.44 14.28 10.52
N GLN A 103 -1.02 13.48 11.38
CA GLN A 103 -0.31 12.39 12.01
C GLN A 103 -0.44 11.10 11.22
N LEU A 104 0.70 10.43 11.00
CA LEU A 104 0.76 9.07 10.48
C LEU A 104 1.00 8.11 11.63
N ASN A 105 0.20 7.06 11.71
CA ASN A 105 0.27 6.03 12.74
C ASN A 105 0.30 4.65 12.09
N VAL A 106 1.31 3.85 12.40
CA VAL A 106 1.44 2.47 11.93
C VAL A 106 1.34 1.55 13.14
N ASP A 107 0.32 0.71 13.17
CA ASP A 107 0.04 -0.22 14.29
C ASP A 107 0.10 0.45 15.68
N GLY A 108 -0.35 1.70 15.77
CA GLY A 108 -0.34 2.49 17.00
C GLY A 108 0.96 3.27 17.26
N ILE A 109 1.99 3.09 16.44
CA ILE A 109 3.26 3.82 16.54
C ILE A 109 3.19 5.05 15.66
N ARG A 110 3.48 6.21 16.24
CA ARG A 110 3.53 7.48 15.52
C ARG A 110 4.79 7.56 14.65
N MET A 111 4.60 7.86 13.37
CA MET A 111 5.67 7.99 12.39
C MET A 111 6.25 9.41 12.29
N ASN A 112 5.51 10.41 12.75
CA ASN A 112 5.97 11.79 12.72
C ASN A 112 7.10 12.01 13.74
N ASN A 113 8.31 12.15 13.27
CA ASN A 113 9.46 12.43 14.10
C ASN A 113 10.07 13.82 13.79
N ALA A 114 11.11 14.23 14.51
CA ALA A 114 11.71 15.55 14.35
C ALA A 114 12.28 15.84 12.96
N ILE A 115 12.71 14.81 12.23
CA ILE A 115 13.26 14.93 10.87
C ILE A 115 12.16 15.37 9.90
N TYR A 116 10.91 14.97 10.16
CA TYR A 116 9.78 15.20 9.27
C TYR A 116 8.91 16.40 9.66
N ARG A 117 9.37 17.24 10.59
CA ARG A 117 8.58 18.38 11.11
C ARG A 117 8.44 19.55 10.15
N THR A 118 9.43 19.80 9.33
CA THR A 118 9.46 20.97 8.42
C THR A 118 9.70 20.50 7.00
N GLY A 119 8.65 20.52 6.21
CA GLY A 119 8.72 20.18 4.80
C GLY A 119 7.81 19.03 4.40
N HIS A 120 7.66 18.87 3.11
CA HIS A 120 6.83 17.83 2.48
C HIS A 120 7.57 16.49 2.46
N LEU A 121 7.88 15.97 3.62
CA LEU A 121 8.58 14.70 3.74
C LEU A 121 7.59 13.54 3.62
N GLN A 122 7.91 12.65 2.81
CA GLN A 122 7.11 11.73 2.03
C GLN A 122 6.97 10.38 2.73
N ASN A 123 6.59 10.39 4.00
CA ASN A 123 6.58 9.22 4.88
C ASN A 123 5.64 8.12 4.44
N ILE A 124 4.57 8.48 3.73
CA ILE A 124 3.53 7.50 3.37
C ILE A 124 4.00 6.47 2.36
N VAL A 125 5.01 6.80 1.55
CA VAL A 125 5.56 5.89 0.54
C VAL A 125 6.40 4.76 1.15
N THR A 126 6.95 4.97 2.35
CA THR A 126 7.70 3.92 3.06
C THR A 126 6.82 2.77 3.53
N MET A 127 5.50 2.92 3.43
CA MET A 127 4.55 1.88 3.81
C MET A 127 4.06 1.12 2.58
N ASP A 128 4.38 -0.17 2.55
CA ASP A 128 3.88 -1.08 1.53
C ASP A 128 2.38 -1.33 1.70
N ASN A 129 1.58 -0.96 0.70
CA ASN A 129 0.13 -1.17 0.69
C ASN A 129 -0.24 -2.67 0.68
N ASN A 130 0.63 -3.57 0.20
CA ASN A 130 0.39 -5.00 0.18
C ASN A 130 0.49 -5.63 1.57
N SER A 131 1.18 -4.96 2.50
CA SER A 131 1.31 -5.39 3.89
C SER A 131 0.14 -4.92 4.78
N LEU A 132 -0.69 -3.98 4.28
CA LEU A 132 -1.79 -3.42 5.06
C LEU A 132 -3.01 -4.35 5.11
N GLU A 133 -3.65 -4.40 6.26
CA GLU A 133 -4.97 -4.99 6.47
C GLU A 133 -6.07 -3.96 6.18
N ARG A 134 -5.88 -2.73 6.68
CA ARG A 134 -6.75 -1.58 6.43
C ARG A 134 -6.01 -0.26 6.61
N LEU A 135 -6.57 0.76 6.00
CA LEU A 135 -6.15 2.14 6.12
C LEU A 135 -7.36 2.94 6.60
N GLU A 136 -7.18 3.76 7.63
CA GLU A 136 -8.23 4.59 8.19
C GLU A 136 -7.80 6.06 8.13
N VAL A 137 -8.68 6.93 7.68
CA VAL A 137 -8.45 8.39 7.67
C VAL A 137 -9.45 9.04 8.60
N LEU A 138 -8.94 9.64 9.66
CA LEU A 138 -9.70 10.41 10.61
C LEU A 138 -9.62 11.89 10.24
N TYR A 139 -10.74 12.49 9.94
CA TYR A 139 -10.82 13.89 9.48
C TYR A 139 -11.13 14.84 10.63
N GLY A 140 -10.30 15.87 10.77
CA GLY A 140 -10.47 16.92 11.76
C GLY A 140 -9.56 16.76 12.98
N PRO A 141 -9.68 17.63 13.98
CA PRO A 141 -8.78 17.67 15.11
C PRO A 141 -8.92 16.42 15.99
N ALA A 142 -7.80 15.73 16.20
CA ALA A 142 -7.71 14.54 17.03
C ALA A 142 -6.57 14.65 18.04
N SER A 143 -6.10 15.88 18.30
CA SER A 143 -4.93 16.16 19.14
C SER A 143 -5.09 15.70 20.58
N THR A 144 -6.30 15.69 21.11
CA THR A 144 -6.60 15.24 22.49
C THR A 144 -6.29 13.75 22.68
N ILE A 145 -6.40 12.95 21.63
CA ILE A 145 -6.20 11.50 21.67
C ILE A 145 -4.85 11.11 21.09
N HIS A 146 -4.47 11.72 19.96
CA HIS A 146 -3.29 11.34 19.18
C HIS A 146 -2.09 12.27 19.36
N GLY A 147 -2.26 13.43 20.04
CA GLY A 147 -1.18 14.38 20.32
C GLY A 147 -1.11 15.55 19.33
N SER A 148 -0.12 16.42 19.54
CA SER A 148 -0.02 17.76 18.92
C SER A 148 -0.06 17.77 17.38
N ASP A 149 0.40 16.71 16.73
CA ASP A 149 0.51 16.67 15.26
C ASP A 149 -0.81 16.29 14.59
N ALA A 150 -1.82 15.92 15.34
CA ALA A 150 -3.14 15.51 14.83
C ALA A 150 -4.13 16.68 14.74
N LEU A 151 -3.71 17.84 14.23
CA LEU A 151 -4.56 19.02 14.09
C LEU A 151 -5.51 18.94 12.91
N GLY A 152 -5.00 18.49 11.75
CA GLY A 152 -5.77 18.37 10.52
C GLY A 152 -6.43 17.01 10.33
N GLY A 153 -5.85 15.99 10.94
CA GLY A 153 -6.33 14.62 10.86
C GLY A 153 -5.28 13.59 11.23
N VAL A 154 -5.70 12.32 11.21
CA VAL A 154 -4.83 11.17 11.48
C VAL A 154 -5.02 10.13 10.40
N ILE A 155 -3.93 9.58 9.90
CA ILE A 155 -3.94 8.43 9.00
C ILE A 155 -3.41 7.24 9.80
N LEU A 156 -4.28 6.26 9.99
CA LEU A 156 -3.98 5.03 10.72
C LEU A 156 -3.77 3.90 9.72
N LEU A 157 -2.59 3.32 9.75
CA LEU A 157 -2.18 2.21 8.91
C LEU A 157 -2.11 0.96 9.77
N LYS A 158 -3.05 0.06 9.57
CA LYS A 158 -3.05 -1.23 10.25
C LYS A 158 -2.44 -2.27 9.33
N THR A 159 -1.30 -2.82 9.72
CA THR A 159 -0.69 -3.92 8.99
C THR A 159 -1.35 -5.26 9.36
N ARG A 160 -1.20 -6.24 8.48
CA ARG A 160 -1.81 -7.57 8.66
C ARG A 160 -1.31 -8.23 9.94
N ASP A 161 -2.20 -8.92 10.62
CA ASP A 161 -1.90 -9.66 11.83
C ASP A 161 -1.69 -11.16 11.57
N PRO A 162 -0.76 -11.81 12.31
CA PRO A 162 -0.58 -13.24 12.24
C PRO A 162 -1.83 -14.00 12.69
N LYS A 163 -2.27 -14.98 11.90
CA LYS A 163 -3.44 -15.81 12.19
C LYS A 163 -3.02 -17.05 12.95
N HIS A 164 -3.64 -17.27 14.10
CA HIS A 164 -3.42 -18.50 14.88
C HIS A 164 -4.08 -19.71 14.22
N GLY A 165 -3.43 -20.85 14.33
CA GLY A 165 -3.98 -22.14 13.92
C GLY A 165 -5.02 -22.67 14.90
N LYS A 166 -5.74 -23.71 14.49
CA LYS A 166 -6.75 -24.37 15.31
C LYS A 166 -6.15 -25.49 16.19
N THR A 167 -5.05 -26.05 15.75
CA THR A 167 -4.38 -27.19 16.39
C THR A 167 -3.17 -26.77 17.22
N LYS A 168 -2.58 -27.70 17.97
CA LYS A 168 -1.31 -27.46 18.67
C LYS A 168 -0.09 -27.56 17.73
N LYS A 169 -0.26 -28.17 16.56
CA LYS A 169 0.83 -28.27 15.55
C LYS A 169 0.88 -26.99 14.74
N MET A 170 2.08 -26.62 14.28
CA MET A 170 2.26 -25.51 13.35
C MET A 170 1.62 -25.88 12.01
N GLU A 171 0.79 -24.99 11.51
CA GLU A 171 0.10 -25.12 10.23
C GLU A 171 0.19 -23.81 9.44
N LEU A 172 0.07 -23.91 8.14
CA LEU A 172 -0.02 -22.75 7.25
C LEU A 172 -1.42 -22.14 7.40
N THR A 173 -1.51 -20.98 8.03
CA THR A 173 -2.79 -20.34 8.37
C THR A 173 -3.21 -19.23 7.40
N GLY A 174 -2.31 -18.81 6.55
CA GLY A 174 -2.59 -17.81 5.51
C GLY A 174 -1.44 -17.62 4.54
N THR A 175 -1.80 -17.34 3.29
CA THR A 175 -0.86 -16.98 2.24
C THR A 175 -1.44 -15.85 1.40
N ASN A 176 -0.58 -15.01 0.87
CA ASN A 176 -0.92 -14.09 -0.20
C ASN A 176 0.26 -13.98 -1.16
N ALA A 177 -0.04 -13.78 -2.42
CA ALA A 177 0.95 -13.48 -3.44
C ALA A 177 0.36 -12.47 -4.43
N LEU A 178 1.20 -11.57 -4.93
CA LEU A 178 0.84 -10.59 -5.94
C LEU A 178 2.03 -10.39 -6.87
N LEU A 179 1.73 -10.39 -8.16
CA LEU A 179 2.66 -9.94 -9.20
C LEU A 179 1.95 -8.82 -9.97
N ARG A 180 2.59 -7.68 -10.09
CA ARG A 180 2.06 -6.53 -10.82
C ARG A 180 3.10 -5.99 -11.80
N TYR A 181 2.61 -5.66 -12.98
CA TYR A 181 3.36 -4.95 -13.99
C TYR A 181 2.55 -3.74 -14.47
N SER A 182 3.18 -2.57 -14.57
CA SER A 182 2.56 -1.38 -15.14
C SER A 182 3.44 -0.82 -16.26
N THR A 183 2.82 -0.50 -17.39
CA THR A 183 3.52 0.03 -18.57
C THR A 183 3.88 1.50 -18.43
N ILE A 184 3.14 2.26 -17.61
CA ILE A 184 3.29 3.73 -17.50
C ILE A 184 4.66 4.15 -16.95
N ASN A 185 5.21 3.38 -16.03
CA ASN A 185 6.49 3.62 -15.38
C ASN A 185 7.31 2.33 -15.29
N GLN A 186 6.99 1.33 -16.10
CA GLN A 186 7.65 0.02 -16.12
C GLN A 186 7.74 -0.63 -14.73
N GLU A 187 6.74 -0.40 -13.89
CA GLU A 187 6.69 -1.00 -12.56
C GLU A 187 6.72 -2.51 -12.64
N LYS A 188 7.51 -3.12 -11.75
CA LYS A 188 7.57 -4.57 -11.51
C LYS A 188 7.49 -4.76 -10.01
N THR A 189 6.36 -5.26 -9.53
CA THR A 189 6.15 -5.51 -8.10
C THR A 189 5.85 -6.98 -7.88
N ALA A 190 6.55 -7.58 -6.91
CA ALA A 190 6.29 -8.92 -6.42
C ALA A 190 6.11 -8.88 -4.90
N ASN A 191 5.02 -9.44 -4.42
CA ASN A 191 4.73 -9.58 -2.99
C ASN A 191 4.43 -11.04 -2.65
N VAL A 192 4.97 -11.51 -1.54
CA VAL A 192 4.66 -12.82 -0.96
C VAL A 192 4.49 -12.67 0.55
N GLY A 193 3.35 -13.10 1.05
CA GLY A 193 3.07 -13.15 2.47
C GLY A 193 2.71 -14.57 2.91
N VAL A 194 3.28 -15.00 4.03
CA VAL A 194 3.06 -16.32 4.60
C VAL A 194 2.81 -16.20 6.10
N THR A 195 1.79 -16.89 6.57
CA THR A 195 1.47 -16.94 7.98
C THR A 195 1.49 -18.42 8.43
N PHE A 196 2.32 -18.71 9.39
CA PHE A 196 2.32 -19.98 10.10
C PHE A 196 1.79 -19.77 11.51
N GLY A 197 1.00 -20.72 12.00
CA GLY A 197 0.46 -20.60 13.34
C GLY A 197 0.02 -21.93 13.93
N ASN A 198 0.01 -21.96 15.24
CA ASN A 198 -0.67 -22.98 16.04
C ASN A 198 -1.63 -22.29 17.02
N LYS A 199 -2.21 -23.02 17.95
CA LYS A 199 -3.18 -22.48 18.92
C LYS A 199 -2.59 -21.34 19.77
N ASN A 200 -1.29 -21.36 20.08
CA ASN A 200 -0.66 -20.42 21.01
C ASN A 200 0.32 -19.43 20.36
N PHE A 201 0.89 -19.78 19.22
CA PHE A 201 1.89 -18.98 18.53
C PHE A 201 1.50 -18.80 17.05
N ALA A 202 1.77 -17.63 16.52
CA ALA A 202 1.64 -17.36 15.09
C ALA A 202 2.74 -16.39 14.62
N SER A 203 3.20 -16.59 13.39
CA SER A 203 4.21 -15.77 12.73
C SER A 203 3.72 -15.39 11.35
N LEU A 204 3.80 -14.10 11.03
CA LEU A 204 3.55 -13.53 9.71
C LEU A 204 4.85 -12.98 9.16
N THR A 205 5.20 -13.40 7.96
CA THR A 205 6.27 -12.81 7.16
C THR A 205 5.66 -12.31 5.86
N ASN A 206 5.86 -11.04 5.53
CA ASN A 206 5.45 -10.45 4.26
C ASN A 206 6.64 -9.74 3.62
N LEU A 207 6.94 -10.10 2.38
CA LEU A 207 8.05 -9.57 1.60
C LEU A 207 7.49 -8.91 0.35
N THR A 208 7.92 -7.69 0.07
CA THR A 208 7.59 -6.99 -1.15
C THR A 208 8.84 -6.44 -1.79
N PHE A 209 8.99 -6.67 -3.07
CA PHE A 209 9.98 -6.02 -3.90
C PHE A 209 9.28 -5.26 -5.01
N SER A 210 9.59 -3.98 -5.13
CA SER A 210 9.05 -3.09 -6.15
C SER A 210 10.19 -2.38 -6.88
N ASN A 211 10.11 -2.36 -8.21
CA ASN A 211 11.02 -1.61 -9.06
C ASN A 211 10.21 -0.74 -10.00
N PHE A 212 10.48 0.54 -9.98
CA PHE A 212 9.82 1.54 -10.81
C PHE A 212 10.84 2.15 -11.75
N GLY A 213 10.56 2.13 -13.05
CA GLY A 213 11.33 2.85 -14.05
C GLY A 213 11.03 4.35 -14.03
N ASP A 214 11.71 5.09 -14.88
CA ASP A 214 11.51 6.53 -14.99
C ASP A 214 10.11 6.88 -15.51
N MET A 215 9.57 7.98 -15.03
CA MET A 215 8.30 8.52 -15.49
C MET A 215 8.39 9.01 -16.91
N VAL A 216 7.40 8.67 -17.73
CA VAL A 216 7.28 9.14 -19.11
C VAL A 216 5.97 9.90 -19.24
N GLN A 217 6.04 11.15 -19.68
CA GLN A 217 4.86 11.97 -19.94
C GLN A 217 4.18 11.62 -21.27
N GLY A 218 2.89 11.89 -21.39
CA GLY A 218 2.15 11.73 -22.65
C GLY A 218 2.74 12.60 -23.78
N LYS A 219 2.72 12.08 -24.99
CA LYS A 219 3.25 12.78 -26.19
C LYS A 219 2.20 13.65 -26.87
N ASN A 220 0.94 13.45 -26.55
CA ASN A 220 -0.20 14.19 -27.11
C ASN A 220 -0.58 15.34 -26.18
N GLY A 221 -0.40 16.56 -26.62
CA GLY A 221 -0.73 17.76 -25.87
C GLY A 221 -0.91 18.95 -26.80
N VAL A 222 -1.27 20.11 -26.23
CA VAL A 222 -1.38 21.35 -27.01
C VAL A 222 0.00 21.83 -27.42
N ASP A 223 0.26 21.93 -28.71
CA ASP A 223 1.60 22.21 -29.29
C ASP A 223 2.29 23.44 -28.69
N SER A 224 1.54 24.49 -28.38
CA SER A 224 2.08 25.72 -27.79
C SER A 224 2.60 25.55 -26.36
N ILE A 225 2.14 24.52 -25.63
CA ILE A 225 2.50 24.25 -24.23
C ILE A 225 3.52 23.09 -24.15
N MET A 226 3.56 22.22 -25.15
CA MET A 226 4.39 21.00 -25.15
C MET A 226 5.88 21.29 -24.99
N ASP A 227 6.39 22.40 -25.52
CA ASP A 227 7.81 22.74 -25.40
C ASP A 227 8.25 23.09 -23.98
N LEU A 228 7.33 23.62 -23.16
CA LEU A 228 7.59 23.93 -21.76
C LEU A 228 7.68 22.68 -20.89
N TRP A 229 7.03 21.58 -21.30
CA TRP A 229 6.99 20.34 -20.54
C TRP A 229 8.09 19.34 -20.92
N LYS A 230 8.72 19.56 -22.07
CA LYS A 230 9.83 18.71 -22.53
C LYS A 230 11.06 18.89 -21.66
N LYS A 231 11.59 17.80 -21.16
CA LYS A 231 12.86 17.76 -20.41
C LYS A 231 14.02 17.70 -21.40
N LYS A 232 14.37 18.82 -22.03
CA LYS A 232 15.39 18.88 -23.10
C LYS A 232 16.79 18.54 -22.61
N PHE A 233 17.08 18.74 -21.31
CA PHE A 233 18.38 18.52 -20.69
C PHE A 233 18.23 17.72 -19.41
N VAL A 234 19.26 16.98 -19.08
CA VAL A 234 19.44 16.26 -17.81
C VAL A 234 20.81 16.60 -17.23
N VAL A 235 20.94 16.43 -15.92
CA VAL A 235 22.21 16.60 -15.23
C VAL A 235 22.86 15.23 -15.11
N GLU A 236 24.07 15.08 -15.65
CA GLU A 236 24.90 13.90 -15.48
C GLU A 236 26.20 14.27 -14.78
N ARG A 237 26.70 13.36 -13.94
CA ARG A 237 27.96 13.57 -13.24
C ARG A 237 29.11 13.02 -14.08
N ILE A 238 29.82 13.92 -14.80
CA ILE A 238 30.95 13.58 -15.67
C ILE A 238 32.24 13.99 -14.97
N SER A 239 33.11 13.03 -14.71
CA SER A 239 34.42 13.28 -14.03
C SER A 239 34.31 14.03 -12.69
N GLY A 240 33.20 13.77 -11.95
CA GLY A 240 32.96 14.40 -10.65
C GLY A 240 32.27 15.78 -10.73
N VAL A 241 31.98 16.30 -11.91
CA VAL A 241 31.31 17.58 -12.16
C VAL A 241 29.90 17.34 -12.68
N ASP A 242 28.91 18.02 -12.12
CA ASP A 242 27.54 17.96 -12.59
C ASP A 242 27.40 18.77 -13.87
N THR A 243 27.15 18.10 -14.97
CA THR A 243 27.14 18.67 -16.33
C THR A 243 25.78 18.52 -16.97
N LEU A 244 25.28 19.59 -17.61
CA LEU A 244 24.05 19.56 -18.40
C LEU A 244 24.31 18.88 -19.73
N VAL A 245 23.62 17.76 -19.97
CA VAL A 245 23.68 17.03 -21.25
C VAL A 245 22.30 16.98 -21.91
N PRO A 246 22.20 16.89 -23.24
CA PRO A 246 20.93 16.72 -23.93
C PRO A 246 20.23 15.43 -23.48
N ASN A 247 18.95 15.51 -23.19
CA ASN A 247 18.12 14.34 -22.88
C ASN A 247 17.78 13.59 -24.19
N SER A 248 18.11 12.31 -24.25
CA SER A 248 17.83 11.46 -25.42
C SER A 248 16.32 11.28 -25.67
N ASP A 249 15.50 11.32 -24.62
CA ASP A 249 14.03 11.31 -24.69
C ASP A 249 13.47 12.48 -23.88
N PRO A 250 13.09 13.60 -24.52
CA PRO A 250 12.57 14.78 -23.82
C PRO A 250 11.28 14.57 -23.05
N PHE A 251 10.57 13.44 -23.28
CA PHE A 251 9.35 13.08 -22.56
C PHE A 251 9.62 12.26 -21.30
N LYS A 252 10.86 11.80 -21.12
CA LYS A 252 11.29 10.99 -20.00
C LYS A 252 11.92 11.85 -18.91
N GLN A 253 11.44 11.69 -17.68
CA GLN A 253 12.04 12.28 -16.50
C GLN A 253 13.13 11.33 -15.97
N VAL A 254 14.35 11.51 -16.50
CA VAL A 254 15.50 10.70 -16.11
C VAL A 254 15.78 10.82 -14.61
N SER A 255 16.18 9.70 -13.99
CA SER A 255 16.47 9.56 -12.55
C SER A 255 15.23 9.73 -11.65
N SER A 256 14.03 9.50 -12.16
CA SER A 256 12.81 9.45 -11.35
C SER A 256 12.44 8.03 -10.90
N GLY A 257 13.05 7.02 -11.50
CA GLY A 257 12.87 5.62 -11.11
C GLY A 257 13.52 5.30 -9.76
N TYR A 258 12.98 4.30 -9.06
CA TYR A 258 13.52 3.82 -7.79
C TYR A 258 13.15 2.35 -7.56
N SER A 259 13.82 1.73 -6.61
CA SER A 259 13.50 0.39 -6.14
C SER A 259 13.23 0.42 -4.63
N GLN A 260 12.31 -0.42 -4.18
CA GLN A 260 11.94 -0.53 -2.78
C GLN A 260 11.88 -2.00 -2.38
N PHE A 261 12.37 -2.30 -1.20
CA PHE A 261 12.23 -3.60 -0.56
C PHE A 261 11.60 -3.41 0.81
N ASP A 262 10.51 -4.13 1.05
CA ASP A 262 9.76 -4.08 2.29
C ASP A 262 9.71 -5.46 2.93
N LEU A 263 9.99 -5.50 4.23
CA LEU A 263 9.88 -6.67 5.08
C LEU A 263 8.97 -6.34 6.27
N LEU A 264 7.87 -7.06 6.39
CA LEU A 264 7.06 -7.07 7.60
C LEU A 264 7.19 -8.43 8.27
N GLN A 265 7.67 -8.43 9.51
CA GLN A 265 7.72 -9.62 10.36
C GLN A 265 6.92 -9.35 11.63
N LYS A 266 5.94 -10.21 11.92
CA LYS A 266 5.17 -10.13 13.16
C LYS A 266 5.09 -11.49 13.85
N PHE A 267 5.13 -11.45 15.16
CA PHE A 267 4.89 -12.61 16.00
C PHE A 267 3.70 -12.34 16.93
N SER A 268 2.90 -13.37 17.15
CA SER A 268 1.78 -13.32 18.08
C SER A 268 1.83 -14.51 19.00
N ILE A 269 1.84 -14.24 20.30
CA ILE A 269 1.89 -15.27 21.36
C ILE A 269 0.61 -15.12 22.19
N ARG A 270 -0.14 -16.21 22.32
CA ARG A 270 -1.34 -16.25 23.15
C ARG A 270 -0.99 -16.95 24.47
N SER A 271 -0.88 -16.15 25.55
CA SER A 271 -0.61 -16.67 26.90
C SER A 271 -1.86 -17.25 27.55
N SER A 272 -3.05 -16.69 27.23
CA SER A 272 -4.35 -17.21 27.70
C SER A 272 -5.44 -16.92 26.64
N GLN A 273 -6.69 -17.32 26.92
CA GLN A 273 -7.82 -17.00 26.04
C GLN A 273 -8.07 -15.48 25.88
N LYS A 274 -7.65 -14.69 26.87
CA LYS A 274 -7.88 -13.23 26.91
C LYS A 274 -6.62 -12.41 26.67
N ILE A 275 -5.41 -13.00 26.71
CA ILE A 275 -4.15 -12.27 26.62
C ILE A 275 -3.37 -12.72 25.38
N ARG A 276 -3.12 -11.77 24.50
CA ARG A 276 -2.30 -11.93 23.30
C ARG A 276 -1.19 -10.87 23.30
N HIS A 277 0.03 -11.31 23.15
CA HIS A 277 1.21 -10.47 22.96
C HIS A 277 1.53 -10.38 21.46
N MET A 278 1.84 -9.20 20.99
CA MET A 278 2.28 -8.94 19.62
C MET A 278 3.67 -8.33 19.64
N ILE A 279 4.53 -8.79 18.74
CA ILE A 279 5.88 -8.26 18.49
C ILE A 279 5.96 -7.98 16.99
N ASN A 280 6.27 -6.74 16.64
CA ASN A 280 6.46 -6.27 15.26
C ASN A 280 7.92 -5.95 15.02
#